data_06e8ee8d9fc26d3368a030c7a3fb34a7
#
_entry.id   06e8ee8d9fc26d3368a030c7a3fb34a7
#
_cell.length_a   1.000
_cell.length_b   1.000
_cell.length_c   1.000
_cell.angle_alpha   90.00
_cell.angle_beta   90.00
_cell.angle_gamma   90.00
#
_symmetry.space_group_name_H-M   'P 1'
#
loop_
_entity.id
_entity.type
_entity.pdbx_description
1 polymer ?
#
loop_
_entity_poly.entity_id
_entity_poly.type
_entity_poly.pdbx_seq_one_letter_code
_entity_poly.pdbx_strand_id
1 'polypeptide(L)' 'MMRFPNKQEVERVRRMYQAGTRVELVAMDDPQAPPAGTLGTVLGVDDTGSLLMRWDNGSGLNVIWQQDVVRKVGDPDA' A
#
# COMPACT_ATOMS: atom_id res chain seq x y z
N MET A 1 3.73 18.24 -10.82
CA MET A 1 3.48 18.69 -9.43
C MET A 1 2.91 17.53 -8.62
N MET A 2 3.48 17.29 -7.46
CA MET A 2 2.97 16.23 -6.60
C MET A 2 1.68 16.70 -5.94
N ARG A 3 0.65 15.86 -6.03
CA ARG A 3 -0.62 16.12 -5.39
C ARG A 3 -0.70 15.33 -4.08
N PHE A 4 -1.07 16.01 -3.01
CA PHE A 4 -1.32 15.35 -1.73
C PHE A 4 -2.82 15.08 -1.58
N PRO A 5 -3.19 13.97 -0.95
CA PRO A 5 -4.59 13.70 -0.71
C PRO A 5 -5.16 14.66 0.33
N ASN A 6 -6.45 14.98 0.19
CA ASN A 6 -7.14 15.69 1.25
C ASN A 6 -7.49 14.70 2.38
N LYS A 7 -7.99 15.25 3.47
CA LYS A 7 -8.29 14.44 4.67
C LYS A 7 -9.30 13.32 4.36
N GLN A 8 -10.30 13.61 3.54
CA GLN A 8 -11.31 12.61 3.19
C GLN A 8 -10.72 11.47 2.37
N GLU A 9 -9.81 11.78 1.46
CA GLU A 9 -9.12 10.77 0.67
C GLU A 9 -8.25 9.87 1.56
N VAL A 10 -7.53 10.47 2.51
CA VAL A 10 -6.73 9.70 3.47
C VAL A 10 -7.61 8.76 4.29
N GLU A 11 -8.74 9.27 4.78
CA GLU A 11 -9.65 8.46 5.58
C GLU A 11 -10.24 7.31 4.78
N ARG A 12 -10.52 7.54 3.48
CA ARG A 12 -10.99 6.48 2.60
C ARG A 12 -9.93 5.38 2.46
N VAL A 13 -8.68 5.79 2.24
CA VAL A 13 -7.58 4.82 2.13
C VAL A 13 -7.44 4.02 3.43
N ARG A 14 -7.55 4.70 4.58
CA ARG A 14 -7.48 4.02 5.87
C ARG A 14 -8.57 2.98 6.05
N ARG A 15 -9.78 3.27 5.56
CA ARG A 15 -10.88 2.29 5.64
C ARG A 15 -10.66 1.11 4.71
N MET A 16 -10.09 1.38 3.52
CA MET A 16 -9.87 0.33 2.53
C MET A 16 -8.67 -0.56 2.87
N TYR A 17 -7.67 0.00 3.53
CA TYR A 17 -6.41 -0.68 3.80
C TYR A 17 -6.09 -0.62 5.29
N GLN A 18 -6.87 -1.32 6.08
CA GLN A 18 -6.67 -1.37 7.52
C GLN A 18 -5.43 -2.20 7.85
N ALA A 19 -4.86 -1.95 9.03
CA ALA A 19 -3.72 -2.72 9.51
C ALA A 19 -4.05 -4.21 9.44
N GLY A 20 -3.11 -4.98 8.90
CA GLY A 20 -3.30 -6.42 8.70
C GLY A 20 -3.81 -6.80 7.33
N THR A 21 -4.24 -5.83 6.50
CA THR A 21 -4.68 -6.11 5.13
C THR A 21 -3.53 -6.69 4.33
N ARG A 22 -3.78 -7.78 3.62
CA ARG A 22 -2.79 -8.38 2.73
C ARG A 22 -2.95 -7.83 1.34
N VAL A 23 -1.84 -7.48 0.72
CA VAL A 23 -1.84 -6.93 -0.64
C VAL A 23 -0.73 -7.57 -1.46
N GLU A 24 -0.89 -7.46 -2.77
CA GLU A 24 0.11 -7.88 -3.75
C GLU A 24 0.61 -6.64 -4.48
N LEU A 25 1.92 -6.53 -4.64
CA LEU A 25 2.51 -5.41 -5.38
C LEU A 25 2.24 -5.58 -6.87
N VAL A 26 1.65 -4.57 -7.48
CA VAL A 26 1.41 -4.52 -8.92
C VAL A 26 2.48 -3.70 -9.61
N ALA A 27 2.75 -2.49 -9.13
CA ALA A 27 3.74 -1.60 -9.72
C ALA A 27 4.29 -0.63 -8.67
N MET A 28 5.59 -0.46 -8.68
CA MET A 28 6.27 0.50 -7.80
C MET A 28 7.48 1.03 -8.56
N ASP A 29 7.52 2.33 -8.74
CA ASP A 29 8.61 2.99 -9.48
C ASP A 29 9.73 3.37 -8.51
N ASP A 30 10.50 2.38 -8.09
CA ASP A 30 11.60 2.54 -7.15
C ASP A 30 12.65 1.49 -7.50
N PRO A 31 13.94 1.87 -7.62
CA PRO A 31 15.00 0.91 -7.93
C PRO A 31 15.10 -0.23 -6.93
N GLN A 32 14.63 -0.01 -5.70
CA GLN A 32 14.68 -1.03 -4.64
C GLN A 32 13.34 -1.69 -4.41
N ALA A 33 12.38 -1.50 -5.32
CA ALA A 33 11.06 -2.09 -5.18
C ALA A 33 11.15 -3.62 -5.13
N PRO A 34 10.31 -4.25 -4.29
CA PRO A 34 10.14 -5.71 -4.39
C PRO A 34 9.64 -6.06 -5.80
N PRO A 35 9.88 -7.27 -6.27
CA PRO A 35 9.32 -7.69 -7.56
C PRO A 35 7.79 -7.61 -7.56
N ALA A 36 7.21 -7.29 -8.71
CA ALA A 36 5.76 -7.37 -8.87
C ALA A 36 5.31 -8.79 -8.50
N GLY A 37 4.18 -8.87 -7.83
CA GLY A 37 3.68 -10.14 -7.30
C GLY A 37 4.08 -10.43 -5.86
N THR A 38 4.99 -9.64 -5.29
CA THR A 38 5.36 -9.81 -3.88
C THR A 38 4.17 -9.47 -2.99
N LEU A 39 3.93 -10.31 -2.00
CA LEU A 39 2.86 -10.10 -1.03
C LEU A 39 3.38 -9.32 0.17
N GLY A 40 2.51 -8.56 0.79
CA GLY A 40 2.86 -7.79 1.97
C GLY A 40 1.67 -7.54 2.86
N THR A 41 1.95 -6.99 4.02
CA THR A 41 0.95 -6.66 5.02
C THR A 41 0.95 -5.16 5.25
N VAL A 42 -0.23 -4.55 5.21
CA VAL A 42 -0.39 -3.13 5.55
C VAL A 42 -0.26 -3.00 7.06
N LEU A 43 0.60 -2.10 7.51
CA LEU A 43 0.76 -1.78 8.93
C LEU A 43 -0.12 -0.61 9.35
N GLY A 44 -0.44 0.25 8.39
CA GLY A 44 -1.26 1.43 8.62
C GLY A 44 -1.19 2.35 7.43
N VAL A 45 -1.79 3.53 7.55
CA VAL A 45 -1.81 4.56 6.51
C VAL A 45 -1.37 5.87 7.16
N ASP A 46 -0.40 6.55 6.55
CA ASP A 46 0.07 7.82 7.09
C ASP A 46 -0.80 8.99 6.61
N ASP A 47 -0.44 10.20 7.05
CA ASP A 47 -1.25 11.38 6.73
C ASP A 47 -1.15 11.79 5.27
N THR A 48 -0.22 11.24 4.50
CA THR A 48 -0.14 11.47 3.07
C THR A 48 -0.90 10.42 2.26
N GLY A 49 -1.58 9.51 2.93
CA GLY A 49 -2.34 8.45 2.26
C GLY A 49 -1.48 7.28 1.81
N SER A 50 -0.22 7.26 2.18
CA SER A 50 0.67 6.17 1.81
C SER A 50 0.48 4.99 2.76
N LEU A 51 0.60 3.78 2.20
CA LEU A 51 0.50 2.57 3.01
C LEU A 51 1.85 2.27 3.63
N LEU A 52 1.87 2.13 4.95
CA LEU A 52 3.04 1.67 5.68
C LEU A 52 3.06 0.16 5.57
N MET A 53 4.17 -0.39 5.07
CA MET A 53 4.19 -1.77 4.62
C MET A 53 5.23 -2.63 5.32
N ARG A 54 4.93 -3.92 5.42
CA ARG A 54 5.90 -4.97 5.64
C ARG A 54 5.73 -5.98 4.52
N TRP A 55 6.70 -6.02 3.61
CA TRP A 55 6.68 -6.98 2.50
C TRP A 55 7.25 -8.32 2.97
N ASP A 56 6.73 -9.41 2.42
CA ASP A 56 7.14 -10.75 2.85
C ASP A 56 8.60 -11.05 2.50
N ASN A 57 9.18 -10.30 1.57
CA ASN A 57 10.60 -10.44 1.22
C ASN A 57 11.53 -9.66 2.14
N GLY A 58 11.00 -9.02 3.19
CA GLY A 58 11.79 -8.26 4.15
C GLY A 58 11.89 -6.77 3.85
N SER A 59 11.41 -6.32 2.68
CA SER A 59 11.40 -4.90 2.38
C SER A 59 10.39 -4.15 3.24
N GLY A 60 10.72 -2.90 3.59
CA GLY A 60 9.82 -2.01 4.30
C GLY A 60 9.39 -0.80 3.47
N LEU A 61 9.56 -0.84 2.14
CA LEU A 61 9.18 0.28 1.30
C LEU A 61 7.67 0.50 1.34
N ASN A 62 7.27 1.74 1.61
CA ASN A 62 5.86 2.10 1.67
C ASN A 62 5.29 2.27 0.28
N VAL A 63 3.97 2.10 0.16
CA VAL A 63 3.23 2.33 -1.09
C VAL A 63 2.81 3.79 -1.11
N ILE A 64 3.30 4.52 -2.12
CA ILE A 64 3.06 5.96 -2.24
C ILE A 64 1.72 6.19 -2.93
N TRP A 65 0.87 7.01 -2.30
CA TRP A 65 -0.47 7.32 -2.80
C TRP A 65 -0.42 7.82 -4.25
N GLN A 66 -1.24 7.21 -5.10
CA GLN A 66 -1.38 7.55 -6.53
C GLN A 66 -0.12 7.36 -7.38
N GLN A 67 0.96 6.84 -6.80
CA GLN A 67 2.19 6.61 -7.53
C GLN A 67 2.46 5.13 -7.69
N ASP A 68 2.28 4.38 -6.63
CA ASP A 68 2.49 2.93 -6.62
C ASP A 68 1.14 2.23 -6.62
N VAL A 69 1.11 1.01 -7.11
CA VAL A 69 -0.13 0.25 -7.26
C VAL A 69 -0.02 -1.08 -6.56
N VAL A 70 -0.98 -1.37 -5.71
CA VAL A 70 -1.17 -2.68 -5.09
C VAL A 70 -2.61 -3.12 -5.29
N ARG A 71 -2.86 -4.41 -5.10
CA ARG A 71 -4.21 -4.93 -5.05
C ARG A 71 -4.38 -5.78 -3.81
N LYS A 72 -5.57 -5.75 -3.23
CA LYS A 72 -5.85 -6.61 -2.09
C LYS A 72 -5.80 -8.06 -2.51
N VAL A 73 -5.16 -8.88 -1.68
CA VAL A 73 -5.24 -10.32 -1.83
C VAL A 73 -6.59 -10.72 -1.29
N GLY A 74 -7.40 -11.38 -2.11
CA GLY A 74 -8.75 -11.68 -1.73
C GLY A 74 -8.82 -12.53 -0.48
N ASP A 75 -9.62 -12.07 0.46
CA ASP A 75 -10.08 -12.92 1.52
C ASP A 75 -11.09 -13.88 0.88
N PRO A 76 -10.87 -15.18 0.99
CA PRO A 76 -11.80 -16.12 0.37
C PRO A 76 -13.22 -16.00 0.88
N ASP A 77 -13.43 -15.36 2.01
CA ASP A 77 -14.75 -15.13 2.56
C ASP A 77 -15.32 -13.75 2.18
N ALA A 78 -14.55 -12.97 1.48
CA ALA A 78 -14.99 -11.66 1.06
C ALA A 78 -15.88 -11.76 -0.16
#